data_79c5c6585258da793b7fb5341a3e7740
#
_entry.id   79c5c6585258da793b7fb5341a3e7740
#
_cell.length_a   1.000
_cell.length_b   1.000
_cell.length_c   1.000
_cell.angle_alpha   90.00
_cell.angle_beta   90.00
_cell.angle_gamma   90.00
#
_symmetry.space_group_name_H-M   'P 1'
#
loop_
_entity.id
_entity.type
_entity.pdbx_description
1 polymer ?
#
loop_
_entity_poly.entity_id
_entity_poly.type
_entity_poly.pdbx_seq_one_letter_code
_entity_poly.pdbx_strand_id
1 'polypeptide(L)'
;MWPTNSDPQHGSFVKAHVIASKNLKNQIAVVCLANKPIKTPEIKTFHTNYRKGPFGWGVKLNSVIKAINHLGGCDLLHIHGGSADTAYIIIRLKAKYGKTMRFAVTEHQSHWFHKTPLGAKITARISDIRSAVSPALKSKIEKYGPTKYIPNILVKPDPDQLEVIRRKPKTVKYRKFLFVGDIVEETKGVSGILKAWELHSELFKKDILNIIGNGSDKERLEKEFTYLENINWLGRMEPHQVHKEMIINDILIVNSRVETFSMVIGEALERGLIVISTPCIGPQSVYPALKSLIFRKTFSTKELIQSMQEIKAGTSTIAFDQFREKNVSEELETWYLDK
;
A
#
# COMPACT_ATOMS: atom_id res chain seq x y z
N MET A 1 9.24 -4.65 -6.08
CA MET A 1 7.78 -4.89 -5.92
C MET A 1 7.11 -4.63 -7.26
N TRP A 2 6.32 -5.54 -7.77
CA TRP A 2 5.52 -5.43 -9.01
C TRP A 2 4.47 -6.53 -9.00
N PRO A 3 3.25 -6.31 -9.52
CA PRO A 3 2.22 -7.34 -9.61
C PRO A 3 2.69 -8.59 -10.36
N THR A 4 2.30 -9.76 -9.87
CA THR A 4 2.59 -11.07 -10.50
C THR A 4 1.28 -11.84 -10.71
N ASN A 5 1.29 -12.88 -11.54
CA ASN A 5 0.08 -13.70 -11.72
C ASN A 5 -0.37 -14.42 -10.43
N SER A 6 0.59 -14.74 -9.55
CA SER A 6 0.28 -15.35 -8.24
C SER A 6 -0.12 -14.33 -7.17
N ASP A 7 0.24 -13.05 -7.36
CA ASP A 7 -0.10 -11.96 -6.47
C ASP A 7 -0.28 -10.65 -7.25
N PRO A 8 -1.46 -10.44 -7.87
CA PRO A 8 -1.72 -9.29 -8.72
C PRO A 8 -1.82 -7.97 -7.95
N GLN A 9 -1.98 -8.01 -6.62
CA GLN A 9 -2.06 -6.82 -5.79
C GLN A 9 -0.70 -6.38 -5.26
N HIS A 10 0.28 -7.29 -5.18
CA HIS A 10 1.61 -6.97 -4.68
C HIS A 10 2.33 -5.93 -5.55
N GLY A 11 2.57 -4.75 -4.99
CA GLY A 11 3.23 -3.65 -5.69
C GLY A 11 2.35 -2.93 -6.71
N SER A 12 1.02 -3.04 -6.62
CA SER A 12 0.07 -2.28 -7.44
C SER A 12 0.32 -0.76 -7.39
N PHE A 13 0.70 -0.25 -6.22
CA PHE A 13 1.09 1.14 -6.02
C PHE A 13 2.38 1.52 -6.78
N VAL A 14 3.36 0.61 -6.92
CA VAL A 14 4.54 0.83 -7.76
C VAL A 14 4.14 0.90 -9.23
N LYS A 15 3.26 -0.02 -9.67
CA LYS A 15 2.73 -0.01 -11.03
C LYS A 15 2.00 1.31 -11.34
N ALA A 16 1.22 1.83 -10.40
CA ALA A 16 0.54 3.12 -10.55
C ALA A 16 1.54 4.28 -10.72
N HIS A 17 2.60 4.35 -9.91
CA HIS A 17 3.66 5.35 -10.08
C HIS A 17 4.39 5.25 -11.43
N VAL A 18 4.64 4.03 -11.91
CA VAL A 18 5.28 3.83 -13.23
C VAL A 18 4.36 4.28 -14.36
N ILE A 19 3.06 4.00 -14.29
CA ILE A 19 2.08 4.48 -15.27
C ILE A 19 2.02 6.01 -15.25
N ALA A 20 1.96 6.62 -14.07
CA ALA A 20 2.00 8.07 -13.91
C ALA A 20 3.25 8.68 -14.53
N SER A 21 4.44 8.07 -14.33
CA SER A 21 5.69 8.51 -14.94
C SER A 21 5.69 8.36 -16.47
N LYS A 22 5.01 7.33 -17.03
CA LYS A 22 4.88 7.14 -18.47
C LYS A 22 4.04 8.24 -19.12
N ASN A 23 2.99 8.70 -18.46
CA ASN A 23 2.14 9.77 -18.94
C ASN A 23 2.88 11.12 -19.12
N LEU A 24 4.08 11.25 -18.55
CA LEU A 24 5.01 12.36 -18.75
C LEU A 24 5.87 12.23 -20.04
N LYS A 25 5.49 11.34 -20.96
CA LYS A 25 6.21 11.02 -22.21
C LYS A 25 7.63 10.44 -22.03
N ASN A 26 7.93 9.90 -20.85
CA ASN A 26 9.17 9.22 -20.59
C ASN A 26 9.23 7.86 -21.30
N GLN A 27 10.41 7.49 -21.80
CA GLN A 27 10.68 6.11 -22.21
C GLN A 27 11.00 5.28 -20.96
N ILE A 28 10.20 4.25 -20.69
CA ILE A 28 10.31 3.48 -19.45
C ILE A 28 10.47 1.99 -19.73
N ALA A 29 11.44 1.38 -19.05
CA ALA A 29 11.53 -0.06 -18.86
C ALA A 29 11.48 -0.40 -17.37
N VAL A 30 10.83 -1.51 -17.04
CA VAL A 30 10.68 -1.97 -15.66
C VAL A 30 11.52 -3.22 -15.43
N VAL A 31 12.27 -3.26 -14.35
CA VAL A 31 13.05 -4.43 -13.91
C VAL A 31 12.52 -4.96 -12.60
N CYS A 32 11.94 -6.15 -12.62
CA CYS A 32 11.49 -6.85 -11.42
C CYS A 32 12.60 -7.74 -10.87
N LEU A 33 13.13 -7.39 -9.70
CA LEU A 33 14.27 -8.08 -9.08
C LEU A 33 13.86 -9.38 -8.34
N ALA A 34 12.63 -9.83 -8.50
CA ALA A 34 12.10 -11.05 -7.87
C ALA A 34 11.26 -11.84 -8.89
N ASN A 35 10.01 -12.05 -8.64
CA ASN A 35 9.13 -12.92 -9.42
C ASN A 35 8.84 -12.41 -10.85
N LYS A 36 8.32 -13.31 -11.70
CA LYS A 36 7.88 -12.95 -13.05
C LYS A 36 6.74 -11.94 -13.00
N PRO A 37 6.89 -10.74 -13.60
CA PRO A 37 5.89 -9.66 -13.53
C PRO A 37 4.68 -9.96 -14.42
N ILE A 38 3.53 -9.40 -14.07
CA ILE A 38 2.42 -9.26 -15.02
C ILE A 38 2.87 -8.32 -16.14
N LYS A 39 2.65 -8.72 -17.37
CA LYS A 39 2.90 -7.85 -18.53
C LYS A 39 1.98 -6.63 -18.48
N THR A 40 2.54 -5.48 -18.72
CA THR A 40 1.78 -4.22 -18.85
C THR A 40 1.91 -3.78 -20.31
N PRO A 41 0.80 -3.54 -21.01
CA PRO A 41 0.87 -3.01 -22.38
C PRO A 41 1.81 -1.81 -22.45
N GLU A 42 2.59 -1.75 -23.53
CA GLU A 42 3.49 -0.63 -23.85
C GLU A 42 4.64 -0.35 -22.85
N ILE A 43 4.82 -1.14 -21.79
CA ILE A 43 5.96 -1.06 -20.87
C ILE A 43 6.76 -2.35 -20.99
N LYS A 44 8.00 -2.24 -21.47
CA LYS A 44 8.90 -3.39 -21.52
C LYS A 44 9.30 -3.79 -20.11
N THR A 45 9.01 -5.04 -19.74
CA THR A 45 9.36 -5.57 -18.44
C THR A 45 10.48 -6.61 -18.56
N PHE A 46 11.47 -6.50 -17.68
CA PHE A 46 12.54 -7.46 -17.48
C PHE A 46 12.35 -8.09 -16.10
N HIS A 47 12.79 -9.33 -15.94
CA HIS A 47 12.74 -10.01 -14.65
C HIS A 47 13.97 -10.87 -14.43
N THR A 48 14.23 -11.20 -13.17
CA THR A 48 15.29 -12.13 -12.81
C THR A 48 14.69 -13.35 -12.13
N ASN A 49 15.25 -14.51 -12.36
CA ASN A 49 14.99 -15.63 -11.49
C ASN A 49 15.60 -15.31 -10.12
N TYR A 50 14.77 -15.37 -9.08
CA TYR A 50 15.21 -15.00 -7.73
C TYR A 50 16.33 -15.94 -7.25
N ARG A 51 17.50 -15.37 -6.99
CA ARG A 51 18.61 -16.03 -6.29
C ARG A 51 19.03 -15.16 -5.11
N LYS A 52 19.08 -15.76 -3.92
CA LYS A 52 19.57 -15.09 -2.71
C LYS A 52 21.09 -14.94 -2.73
N GLY A 53 21.60 -13.91 -2.04
CA GLY A 53 23.03 -13.70 -1.83
C GLY A 53 23.78 -13.05 -3.00
N PRO A 54 25.12 -12.93 -2.90
CA PRO A 54 25.96 -12.15 -3.82
C PRO A 54 25.88 -12.60 -5.29
N PHE A 55 25.79 -13.90 -5.56
CA PHE A 55 25.62 -14.42 -6.93
C PHE A 55 24.30 -13.95 -7.56
N GLY A 56 23.22 -13.86 -6.76
CA GLY A 56 21.94 -13.30 -7.21
C GLY A 56 22.02 -11.82 -7.54
N TRP A 57 22.88 -11.05 -6.86
CA TRP A 57 23.05 -9.62 -7.12
C TRP A 57 23.62 -9.34 -8.50
N GLY A 58 24.60 -10.14 -8.96
CA GLY A 58 25.13 -10.06 -10.33
C GLY A 58 24.05 -10.32 -11.39
N VAL A 59 23.21 -11.33 -11.19
CA VAL A 59 22.09 -11.63 -12.11
C VAL A 59 21.09 -10.47 -12.17
N LYS A 60 20.76 -9.87 -11.02
CA LYS A 60 19.90 -8.69 -10.94
C LYS A 60 20.50 -7.48 -11.64
N LEU A 61 21.78 -7.21 -11.42
CA LEU A 61 22.52 -6.14 -12.11
C LEU A 61 22.48 -6.34 -13.62
N ASN A 62 22.74 -7.55 -14.12
CA ASN A 62 22.67 -7.85 -15.56
C ASN A 62 21.28 -7.59 -16.16
N SER A 63 20.21 -7.86 -15.42
CA SER A 63 18.85 -7.53 -15.88
C SER A 63 18.60 -6.03 -15.97
N VAL A 64 19.15 -5.24 -15.04
CA VAL A 64 19.12 -3.77 -15.13
C VAL A 64 19.92 -3.28 -16.33
N ILE A 65 21.12 -3.81 -16.56
CA ILE A 65 21.95 -3.47 -17.73
C ILE A 65 21.22 -3.81 -19.04
N LYS A 66 20.54 -4.97 -19.13
CA LYS A 66 19.72 -5.31 -20.29
C LYS A 66 18.59 -4.31 -20.56
N ALA A 67 17.95 -3.81 -19.50
CA ALA A 67 16.93 -2.78 -19.61
C ALA A 67 17.52 -1.45 -20.09
N ILE A 68 18.67 -1.03 -19.56
CA ILE A 68 19.39 0.17 -19.99
C ILE A 68 19.75 0.09 -21.48
N ASN A 69 20.33 -1.05 -21.91
CA ASN A 69 20.68 -1.26 -23.31
C ASN A 69 19.46 -1.26 -24.24
N HIS A 70 18.32 -1.79 -23.78
CA HIS A 70 17.06 -1.78 -24.54
C HIS A 70 16.55 -0.35 -24.77
N LEU A 71 16.78 0.56 -23.84
CA LEU A 71 16.39 1.97 -23.96
C LEU A 71 17.44 2.82 -24.75
N GLY A 72 18.59 2.24 -25.13
CA GLY A 72 19.69 2.99 -25.73
C GLY A 72 20.44 3.89 -24.76
N GLY A 73 20.17 3.78 -23.45
CA GLY A 73 20.72 4.59 -22.37
C GLY A 73 19.75 4.69 -21.20
N CYS A 74 20.13 5.44 -20.17
CA CYS A 74 19.26 5.70 -19.02
C CYS A 74 19.72 6.96 -18.28
N ASP A 75 18.87 7.98 -18.21
CA ASP A 75 19.17 9.22 -17.49
C ASP A 75 18.88 9.06 -15.99
N LEU A 76 17.86 8.27 -15.65
CA LEU A 76 17.40 8.08 -14.28
C LEU A 76 17.01 6.61 -14.00
N LEU A 77 17.63 6.00 -13.00
CA LEU A 77 17.21 4.73 -12.43
C LEU A 77 16.36 4.98 -11.18
N HIS A 78 15.05 4.77 -11.28
CA HIS A 78 14.14 4.90 -10.14
C HIS A 78 13.92 3.54 -9.45
N ILE A 79 14.22 3.48 -8.15
CA ILE A 79 14.15 2.29 -7.30
C ILE A 79 12.98 2.42 -6.33
N HIS A 80 12.14 1.41 -6.25
CA HIS A 80 11.07 1.29 -5.26
C HIS A 80 11.47 0.34 -4.14
N GLY A 81 11.84 0.90 -2.99
CA GLY A 81 12.29 0.20 -1.80
C GLY A 81 13.77 -0.15 -1.79
N GLY A 82 14.46 0.31 -0.75
CA GLY A 82 15.89 0.07 -0.52
C GLY A 82 16.19 -1.32 0.06
N SER A 83 17.29 -1.93 -0.42
CA SER A 83 17.78 -3.25 0.03
C SER A 83 19.28 -3.38 -0.23
N ALA A 84 19.87 -4.50 0.19
CA ALA A 84 21.28 -4.80 -0.11
C ALA A 84 21.53 -4.96 -1.62
N ASP A 85 20.58 -5.56 -2.34
CA ASP A 85 20.64 -5.76 -3.79
C ASP A 85 20.63 -4.41 -4.51
N THR A 86 19.73 -3.50 -4.13
CA THR A 86 19.61 -2.17 -4.75
C THR A 86 20.81 -1.31 -4.43
N ALA A 87 21.35 -1.39 -3.22
CA ALA A 87 22.62 -0.72 -2.87
C ALA A 87 23.78 -1.19 -3.75
N TYR A 88 23.92 -2.53 -3.92
CA TYR A 88 24.93 -3.09 -4.80
C TYR A 88 24.77 -2.63 -6.26
N ILE A 89 23.55 -2.66 -6.79
CA ILE A 89 23.25 -2.23 -8.16
C ILE A 89 23.65 -0.76 -8.36
N ILE A 90 23.27 0.14 -7.45
CA ILE A 90 23.62 1.56 -7.54
C ILE A 90 25.16 1.74 -7.54
N ILE A 91 25.86 1.09 -6.61
CA ILE A 91 27.33 1.20 -6.52
C ILE A 91 27.99 0.76 -7.84
N ARG A 92 27.56 -0.37 -8.40
CA ARG A 92 28.12 -0.89 -9.66
C ARG A 92 27.81 0.00 -10.87
N LEU A 93 26.60 0.56 -10.92
CA LEU A 93 26.20 1.44 -12.01
C LEU A 93 26.83 2.84 -11.87
N LYS A 94 26.99 3.39 -10.67
CA LYS A 94 27.75 4.64 -10.44
C LYS A 94 29.19 4.48 -10.88
N ALA A 95 29.83 3.34 -10.61
CA ALA A 95 31.19 3.07 -11.07
C ALA A 95 31.30 2.97 -12.60
N LYS A 96 30.23 2.48 -13.29
CA LYS A 96 30.23 2.31 -14.74
C LYS A 96 29.83 3.57 -15.50
N TYR A 97 28.78 4.27 -15.06
CA TYR A 97 28.17 5.38 -15.79
C TYR A 97 28.50 6.76 -15.22
N GLY A 98 29.13 6.81 -14.03
CA GLY A 98 29.54 8.07 -13.41
C GLY A 98 28.39 9.03 -13.19
N LYS A 99 28.55 10.28 -13.63
CA LYS A 99 27.54 11.34 -13.49
C LYS A 99 26.50 11.37 -14.61
N THR A 100 26.56 10.47 -15.59
CA THR A 100 25.62 10.46 -16.73
C THR A 100 24.27 9.82 -16.39
N MET A 101 24.17 9.14 -15.23
CA MET A 101 22.98 8.50 -14.74
C MET A 101 22.67 8.93 -13.31
N ARG A 102 21.44 9.33 -13.05
CA ARG A 102 20.94 9.66 -11.70
C ARG A 102 20.22 8.46 -11.08
N PHE A 103 20.16 8.45 -9.77
CA PHE A 103 19.54 7.38 -8.97
C PHE A 103 18.49 7.96 -8.03
N ALA A 104 17.26 7.59 -8.25
CA ALA A 104 16.11 7.93 -7.42
C ALA A 104 15.68 6.75 -6.56
N VAL A 105 15.23 6.99 -5.34
CA VAL A 105 14.60 5.97 -4.50
C VAL A 105 13.29 6.48 -3.90
N THR A 106 12.22 5.71 -4.06
CA THR A 106 10.96 5.90 -3.33
C THR A 106 10.81 4.79 -2.30
N GLU A 107 10.64 5.16 -1.04
CA GLU A 107 10.46 4.20 0.04
C GLU A 107 8.98 3.98 0.36
N HIS A 108 8.64 2.70 0.51
CA HIS A 108 7.29 2.22 0.82
C HIS A 108 7.26 1.32 2.06
N GLN A 109 8.41 0.89 2.55
CA GLN A 109 8.51 -0.25 3.47
C GLN A 109 8.41 0.16 4.92
N SER A 110 7.69 -0.66 5.71
CA SER A 110 7.43 -0.42 7.13
C SER A 110 8.66 -0.63 8.04
N HIS A 111 9.70 -1.33 7.58
CA HIS A 111 10.91 -1.54 8.36
C HIS A 111 11.60 -0.24 8.80
N TRP A 112 11.32 0.87 8.12
CA TRP A 112 11.80 2.19 8.51
C TRP A 112 11.25 2.67 9.86
N PHE A 113 10.12 2.14 10.31
CA PHE A 113 9.54 2.45 11.62
C PHE A 113 10.06 1.56 12.75
N HIS A 114 10.76 0.47 12.43
CA HIS A 114 11.27 -0.50 13.41
C HIS A 114 12.77 -0.69 13.27
N LYS A 115 13.20 -1.73 12.58
CA LYS A 115 14.61 -2.08 12.37
C LYS A 115 14.97 -2.00 10.89
N THR A 116 15.50 -0.85 10.48
CA THR A 116 15.88 -0.62 9.08
C THR A 116 17.12 -1.44 8.72
N PRO A 117 17.06 -2.30 7.68
CA PRO A 117 18.21 -3.05 7.18
C PRO A 117 19.32 -2.12 6.69
N LEU A 118 20.59 -2.54 6.86
CA LEU A 118 21.74 -1.75 6.44
C LEU A 118 21.72 -1.43 4.93
N GLY A 119 21.31 -2.40 4.10
CA GLY A 119 21.20 -2.19 2.65
C GLY A 119 20.21 -1.08 2.27
N ALA A 120 19.08 -0.96 2.97
CA ALA A 120 18.12 0.14 2.76
C ALA A 120 18.72 1.50 3.14
N LYS A 121 19.45 1.56 4.27
CA LYS A 121 20.18 2.78 4.68
C LYS A 121 21.23 3.21 3.67
N ILE A 122 22.01 2.24 3.15
CA ILE A 122 23.01 2.50 2.11
C ILE A 122 22.32 2.99 0.84
N THR A 123 21.26 2.30 0.37
CA THR A 123 20.49 2.72 -0.82
C THR A 123 20.02 4.17 -0.67
N ALA A 124 19.38 4.51 0.46
CA ALA A 124 18.92 5.87 0.70
C ALA A 124 20.06 6.90 0.70
N ARG A 125 21.23 6.56 1.28
CA ARG A 125 22.39 7.47 1.36
C ARG A 125 23.04 7.73 0.01
N ILE A 126 23.15 6.71 -0.84
CA ILE A 126 23.87 6.80 -2.12
C ILE A 126 22.97 7.20 -3.30
N SER A 127 21.63 7.24 -3.12
CA SER A 127 20.71 7.78 -4.12
C SER A 127 20.86 9.30 -4.22
N ASP A 128 20.69 9.84 -5.42
CA ASP A 128 20.83 11.27 -5.67
C ASP A 128 19.57 12.03 -5.20
N ILE A 129 18.39 11.48 -5.46
CA ILE A 129 17.11 12.01 -4.99
C ILE A 129 16.30 10.92 -4.25
N ARG A 130 15.48 11.35 -3.28
CA ARG A 130 14.71 10.48 -2.39
C ARG A 130 13.28 10.93 -2.28
N SER A 131 12.37 9.97 -2.20
CA SER A 131 10.99 10.22 -1.81
C SER A 131 10.44 9.14 -0.88
N ALA A 132 9.35 9.46 -0.23
CA ALA A 132 8.62 8.57 0.67
C ALA A 132 7.12 8.76 0.51
N VAL A 133 6.36 7.67 0.71
CA VAL A 133 4.91 7.67 0.47
C VAL A 133 4.08 8.24 1.62
N SER A 134 4.70 8.64 2.73
CA SER A 134 4.03 9.34 3.83
C SER A 134 4.97 10.35 4.50
N PRO A 135 4.43 11.43 5.10
CA PRO A 135 5.23 12.39 5.87
C PRO A 135 6.01 11.74 7.00
N ALA A 136 5.42 10.79 7.72
CA ALA A 136 6.12 10.06 8.78
C ALA A 136 7.30 9.23 8.25
N LEU A 137 7.14 8.60 7.08
CA LEU A 137 8.22 7.85 6.45
C LEU A 137 9.31 8.79 5.90
N LYS A 138 8.91 9.94 5.31
CA LYS A 138 9.81 11.00 4.89
C LYS A 138 10.76 11.39 6.02
N SER A 139 10.23 11.71 7.21
CA SER A 139 11.01 12.10 8.39
C SER A 139 12.05 11.05 8.81
N LYS A 140 11.80 9.75 8.55
CA LYS A 140 12.76 8.67 8.83
C LYS A 140 13.91 8.63 7.84
N ILE A 141 13.71 9.13 6.63
CA ILE A 141 14.65 9.02 5.51
C ILE A 141 15.46 10.32 5.33
N GLU A 142 14.94 11.47 5.72
CA GLU A 142 15.56 12.79 5.57
C GLU A 142 16.98 12.87 6.16
N LYS A 143 17.32 12.08 7.15
CA LYS A 143 18.68 12.00 7.70
C LYS A 143 19.74 11.46 6.71
N TYR A 144 19.32 10.90 5.58
CA TYR A 144 20.19 10.43 4.49
C TYR A 144 20.27 11.42 3.33
N GLY A 145 19.51 12.52 3.37
CA GLY A 145 19.48 13.61 2.41
C GLY A 145 18.04 14.13 2.19
N PRO A 146 17.90 15.26 1.48
CA PRO A 146 16.60 15.84 1.16
C PRO A 146 15.66 14.78 0.59
N THR A 147 14.45 14.73 1.12
CA THR A 147 13.45 13.70 0.78
C THR A 147 12.11 14.35 0.49
N LYS A 148 11.51 14.07 -0.67
CA LYS A 148 10.19 14.57 -1.06
C LYS A 148 9.09 13.61 -0.56
N TYR A 149 7.95 14.15 -0.17
CA TYR A 149 6.74 13.35 0.03
C TYR A 149 6.04 13.20 -1.32
N ILE A 150 5.90 11.97 -1.80
CA ILE A 150 5.17 11.61 -3.01
C ILE A 150 4.20 10.47 -2.62
N PRO A 151 2.89 10.75 -2.52
CA PRO A 151 1.92 9.77 -2.05
C PRO A 151 1.68 8.63 -3.04
N ASN A 152 1.11 7.54 -2.55
CA ASN A 152 0.53 6.53 -3.42
C ASN A 152 -0.74 7.07 -4.11
N ILE A 153 -1.03 6.54 -5.30
CA ILE A 153 -2.20 6.94 -6.10
C ILE A 153 -3.42 6.14 -5.66
N LEU A 154 -4.51 6.83 -5.35
CA LEU A 154 -5.80 6.21 -5.04
C LEU A 154 -6.72 6.21 -6.28
N VAL A 155 -7.40 5.07 -6.48
CA VAL A 155 -8.39 4.92 -7.56
C VAL A 155 -9.70 5.58 -7.14
N LYS A 156 -10.08 6.63 -7.88
CA LYS A 156 -11.33 7.37 -7.69
C LYS A 156 -12.54 6.44 -7.89
N PRO A 157 -13.60 6.56 -7.07
CA PRO A 157 -14.89 5.96 -7.40
C PRO A 157 -15.40 6.48 -8.75
N ASP A 158 -15.94 5.58 -9.57
CA ASP A 158 -16.59 5.98 -10.82
C ASP A 158 -17.95 6.66 -10.58
N PRO A 159 -18.58 7.30 -11.60
CA PRO A 159 -19.85 7.99 -11.44
C PRO A 159 -20.97 7.11 -10.90
N ASP A 160 -21.06 5.84 -11.34
CA ASP A 160 -22.11 4.90 -10.91
C ASP A 160 -21.89 4.54 -9.42
N GLN A 161 -20.67 4.32 -9.02
CA GLN A 161 -20.30 4.11 -7.62
C GLN A 161 -20.68 5.32 -6.74
N LEU A 162 -20.38 6.54 -7.20
CA LEU A 162 -20.75 7.76 -6.48
C LEU A 162 -22.27 7.91 -6.33
N GLU A 163 -23.04 7.53 -7.34
CA GLU A 163 -24.51 7.53 -7.28
C GLU A 163 -25.02 6.56 -6.21
N VAL A 164 -24.51 5.33 -6.19
CA VAL A 164 -24.87 4.34 -5.15
C VAL A 164 -24.50 4.84 -3.76
N ILE A 165 -23.31 5.41 -3.59
CA ILE A 165 -22.85 5.94 -2.30
C ILE A 165 -23.77 7.06 -1.81
N ARG A 166 -24.19 7.98 -2.69
CA ARG A 166 -25.10 9.09 -2.34
C ARG A 166 -26.47 8.62 -1.89
N ARG A 167 -26.93 7.48 -2.42
CA ARG A 167 -28.22 6.86 -2.09
C ARG A 167 -28.20 6.00 -0.84
N LYS A 168 -27.03 5.75 -0.24
CA LYS A 168 -26.94 4.97 0.99
C LYS A 168 -27.80 5.61 2.09
N PRO A 169 -28.59 4.79 2.84
CA PRO A 169 -29.35 5.30 3.96
C PRO A 169 -28.41 5.82 5.05
N LYS A 170 -28.76 6.97 5.64
CA LYS A 170 -27.99 7.57 6.76
C LYS A 170 -28.11 6.78 8.06
N THR A 171 -29.12 5.94 8.17
CA THR A 171 -29.35 5.05 9.31
C THR A 171 -29.64 3.64 8.80
N VAL A 172 -29.04 2.65 9.43
CA VAL A 172 -29.20 1.24 9.06
C VAL A 172 -29.73 0.45 10.25
N LYS A 173 -30.51 -0.60 9.99
CA LYS A 173 -31.03 -1.49 11.04
C LYS A 173 -29.95 -2.39 11.65
N TYR A 174 -28.91 -2.69 10.89
CA TYR A 174 -27.75 -3.46 11.29
C TYR A 174 -26.55 -2.95 10.47
N ARG A 175 -25.34 -3.09 11.00
CA ARG A 175 -24.11 -2.57 10.40
C ARG A 175 -23.33 -3.68 9.72
N LYS A 176 -22.69 -3.35 8.62
CA LYS A 176 -21.75 -4.23 7.90
C LYS A 176 -20.35 -3.74 8.09
N PHE A 177 -19.58 -4.53 8.81
CA PHE A 177 -18.15 -4.30 9.03
C PHE A 177 -17.34 -5.00 7.94
N LEU A 178 -16.24 -4.42 7.56
CA LEU A 178 -15.35 -4.91 6.53
C LEU A 178 -13.91 -4.93 7.03
N PHE A 179 -13.20 -6.01 6.76
CA PHE A 179 -11.73 -6.07 6.79
C PHE A 179 -11.24 -6.36 5.38
N VAL A 180 -10.17 -5.65 4.95
CA VAL A 180 -9.49 -5.88 3.66
C VAL A 180 -7.99 -5.91 3.88
N GLY A 181 -7.35 -7.03 3.53
CA GLY A 181 -5.90 -7.14 3.61
C GLY A 181 -5.39 -8.59 3.64
N ASP A 182 -4.08 -8.75 3.65
CA ASP A 182 -3.49 -10.07 3.86
C ASP A 182 -3.79 -10.56 5.27
N ILE A 183 -4.21 -11.83 5.39
CA ILE A 183 -4.53 -12.46 6.67
C ILE A 183 -3.23 -13.01 7.26
N VAL A 184 -2.42 -12.08 7.78
CA VAL A 184 -1.14 -12.32 8.44
C VAL A 184 -1.18 -11.68 9.83
N GLU A 185 -1.23 -12.50 10.86
CA GLU A 185 -1.46 -12.05 12.24
C GLU A 185 -0.39 -11.08 12.73
N GLU A 186 0.86 -11.33 12.41
CA GLU A 186 1.99 -10.49 12.82
C GLU A 186 1.84 -9.04 12.36
N THR A 187 1.24 -8.81 11.19
CA THR A 187 1.13 -7.47 10.59
C THR A 187 -0.25 -6.87 10.65
N LYS A 188 -1.31 -7.69 10.49
CA LYS A 188 -2.69 -7.22 10.35
C LYS A 188 -3.57 -7.45 11.58
N GLY A 189 -3.15 -8.33 12.52
CA GLY A 189 -3.82 -8.53 13.79
C GLY A 189 -5.29 -8.98 13.67
N VAL A 190 -5.58 -9.88 12.73
CA VAL A 190 -6.95 -10.31 12.41
C VAL A 190 -7.60 -11.04 13.58
N SER A 191 -6.83 -11.81 14.37
CA SER A 191 -7.35 -12.44 15.59
C SER A 191 -7.91 -11.44 16.59
N GLY A 192 -7.32 -10.25 16.68
CA GLY A 192 -7.83 -9.16 17.51
C GLY A 192 -9.18 -8.63 17.05
N ILE A 193 -9.43 -8.63 15.72
CA ILE A 193 -10.75 -8.27 15.15
C ILE A 193 -11.76 -9.34 15.51
N LEU A 194 -11.42 -10.63 15.35
CA LEU A 194 -12.32 -11.76 15.64
C LEU A 194 -12.69 -11.83 17.13
N LYS A 195 -11.73 -11.63 18.04
CA LYS A 195 -11.98 -11.51 19.47
C LYS A 195 -12.86 -10.32 19.85
N ALA A 196 -12.69 -9.18 19.14
CA ALA A 196 -13.57 -8.03 19.33
C ALA A 196 -14.97 -8.33 18.77
N TRP A 197 -15.06 -9.04 17.65
CA TRP A 197 -16.32 -9.44 17.04
C TRP A 197 -17.13 -10.39 17.93
N GLU A 198 -16.49 -11.34 18.58
CA GLU A 198 -17.13 -12.25 19.55
C GLU A 198 -17.98 -11.47 20.57
N LEU A 199 -17.36 -10.51 21.26
CA LEU A 199 -18.04 -9.69 22.26
C LEU A 199 -19.02 -8.67 21.66
N HIS A 200 -18.75 -8.19 20.44
CA HIS A 200 -19.62 -7.28 19.74
C HIS A 200 -20.91 -7.97 19.30
N SER A 201 -20.82 -9.16 18.73
CA SER A 201 -21.96 -9.90 18.17
C SER A 201 -22.96 -10.40 19.24
N GLU A 202 -22.52 -10.57 20.48
CA GLU A 202 -23.43 -10.85 21.60
C GLU A 202 -24.47 -9.75 21.80
N LEU A 203 -24.07 -8.48 21.64
CA LEU A 203 -24.94 -7.32 21.80
C LEU A 203 -25.64 -6.90 20.50
N PHE A 204 -24.98 -7.09 19.36
CA PHE A 204 -25.41 -6.64 18.04
C PHE A 204 -25.59 -7.84 17.08
N LYS A 205 -26.47 -8.75 17.41
CA LYS A 205 -26.68 -10.04 16.74
C LYS A 205 -26.99 -9.97 15.24
N LYS A 206 -27.38 -8.81 14.70
CA LYS A 206 -27.71 -8.63 13.27
C LYS A 206 -26.58 -8.02 12.48
N ASP A 207 -25.53 -7.50 13.13
CA ASP A 207 -24.37 -6.97 12.44
C ASP A 207 -23.59 -8.09 11.74
N ILE A 208 -22.88 -7.76 10.67
CA ILE A 208 -22.16 -8.71 9.82
C ILE A 208 -20.70 -8.26 9.70
N LEU A 209 -19.76 -9.19 9.78
CA LEU A 209 -18.34 -8.97 9.49
C LEU A 209 -17.96 -9.67 8.18
N ASN A 210 -17.55 -8.89 7.21
CA ASN A 210 -17.01 -9.36 5.94
C ASN A 210 -15.49 -9.29 5.97
N ILE A 211 -14.81 -10.37 5.62
CA ILE A 211 -13.34 -10.48 5.63
C ILE A 211 -12.85 -10.78 4.20
N ILE A 212 -12.19 -9.81 3.59
CA ILE A 212 -11.57 -9.94 2.26
C ILE A 212 -10.08 -10.09 2.41
N GLY A 213 -9.55 -11.16 1.87
CA GLY A 213 -8.11 -11.42 1.84
C GLY A 213 -7.76 -12.89 1.88
N ASN A 214 -6.47 -13.15 1.85
CA ASN A 214 -5.86 -14.47 2.05
C ASN A 214 -4.51 -14.27 2.76
N GLY A 215 -3.96 -15.33 3.32
CA GLY A 215 -2.67 -15.26 4.01
C GLY A 215 -2.37 -16.51 4.81
N SER A 216 -1.20 -16.55 5.44
CA SER A 216 -0.70 -17.71 6.18
C SER A 216 -1.55 -18.11 7.37
N ASP A 217 -2.29 -17.16 7.94
CA ASP A 217 -3.09 -17.40 9.15
C ASP A 217 -4.57 -17.65 8.87
N LYS A 218 -5.02 -17.57 7.59
CA LYS A 218 -6.44 -17.67 7.25
C LYS A 218 -7.07 -18.97 7.74
N GLU A 219 -6.55 -20.12 7.30
CA GLU A 219 -7.12 -21.43 7.65
C GLU A 219 -7.16 -21.67 9.16
N ARG A 220 -6.10 -21.26 9.86
CA ARG A 220 -6.04 -21.35 11.32
C ARG A 220 -7.14 -20.53 11.98
N LEU A 221 -7.30 -19.26 11.56
CA LEU A 221 -8.30 -18.36 12.13
C LEU A 221 -9.73 -18.77 11.79
N GLU A 222 -10.01 -19.20 10.56
CA GLU A 222 -11.31 -19.75 10.18
C GLU A 222 -11.71 -20.93 11.08
N LYS A 223 -10.76 -21.81 11.39
CA LYS A 223 -10.96 -22.97 12.23
C LYS A 223 -11.13 -22.62 13.72
N GLU A 224 -10.29 -21.70 14.21
CA GLU A 224 -10.31 -21.24 15.60
C GLU A 224 -11.63 -20.52 15.95
N PHE A 225 -12.18 -19.76 15.03
CA PHE A 225 -13.38 -18.94 15.23
C PHE A 225 -14.62 -19.45 14.45
N THR A 226 -14.67 -20.74 14.16
CA THR A 226 -15.80 -21.39 13.44
C THR A 226 -17.16 -21.23 14.17
N TYR A 227 -17.13 -21.07 15.49
CA TYR A 227 -18.31 -20.90 16.31
C TYR A 227 -18.95 -19.50 16.20
N LEU A 228 -18.25 -18.52 15.63
CA LEU A 228 -18.78 -17.17 15.46
C LEU A 228 -19.74 -17.11 14.27
N GLU A 229 -20.94 -16.65 14.53
CA GLU A 229 -21.94 -16.39 13.51
C GLU A 229 -21.73 -15.01 12.85
N ASN A 230 -22.37 -14.80 11.70
CA ASN A 230 -22.36 -13.53 10.96
C ASN A 230 -20.96 -13.06 10.51
N ILE A 231 -20.04 -13.98 10.24
CA ILE A 231 -18.76 -13.73 9.60
C ILE A 231 -18.76 -14.34 8.20
N ASN A 232 -18.46 -13.53 7.20
CA ASN A 232 -18.29 -13.97 5.82
C ASN A 232 -16.81 -13.89 5.43
N TRP A 233 -16.17 -15.04 5.20
CA TRP A 233 -14.83 -15.14 4.65
C TRP A 233 -14.91 -15.12 3.13
N LEU A 234 -14.69 -13.96 2.53
CA LEU A 234 -14.89 -13.72 1.09
C LEU A 234 -13.67 -14.10 0.24
N GLY A 235 -12.56 -14.44 0.89
CA GLY A 235 -11.32 -14.78 0.19
C GLY A 235 -10.65 -13.59 -0.49
N ARG A 236 -9.68 -13.88 -1.37
CA ARG A 236 -8.99 -12.83 -2.16
C ARG A 236 -9.90 -12.37 -3.30
N MET A 237 -9.98 -11.08 -3.48
CA MET A 237 -10.75 -10.42 -4.52
C MET A 237 -9.88 -9.51 -5.39
N GLU A 238 -10.29 -9.30 -6.63
CA GLU A 238 -9.69 -8.28 -7.50
C GLU A 238 -10.03 -6.87 -7.01
N PRO A 239 -9.18 -5.86 -7.26
CA PRO A 239 -9.38 -4.50 -6.74
C PRO A 239 -10.77 -3.92 -7.02
N HIS A 240 -11.32 -4.14 -8.21
CA HIS A 240 -12.65 -3.64 -8.56
C HIS A 240 -13.78 -4.32 -7.75
N GLN A 241 -13.61 -5.58 -7.34
CA GLN A 241 -14.55 -6.29 -6.49
C GLN A 241 -14.44 -5.79 -5.05
N VAL A 242 -13.22 -5.56 -4.55
CA VAL A 242 -12.98 -4.94 -3.23
C VAL A 242 -13.67 -3.57 -3.16
N HIS A 243 -13.57 -2.76 -4.22
CA HIS A 243 -14.23 -1.46 -4.29
C HIS A 243 -15.76 -1.56 -4.27
N LYS A 244 -16.35 -2.60 -4.91
CA LYS A 244 -17.79 -2.87 -4.82
C LYS A 244 -18.20 -3.27 -3.40
N GLU A 245 -17.42 -4.14 -2.76
CA GLU A 245 -17.66 -4.52 -1.36
C GLU A 245 -17.56 -3.30 -0.43
N MET A 246 -16.59 -2.41 -0.62
CA MET A 246 -16.51 -1.17 0.16
C MET A 246 -17.82 -0.36 0.07
N ILE A 247 -18.46 -0.30 -1.11
CA ILE A 247 -19.69 0.47 -1.29
C ILE A 247 -20.88 -0.13 -0.51
N ILE A 248 -20.96 -1.43 -0.37
CA ILE A 248 -22.09 -2.11 0.29
C ILE A 248 -21.88 -2.36 1.78
N ASN A 249 -20.68 -2.05 2.29
CA ASN A 249 -20.34 -2.10 3.71
C ASN A 249 -20.39 -0.69 4.33
N ASP A 250 -20.40 -0.60 5.65
CA ASP A 250 -20.56 0.66 6.39
C ASP A 250 -19.28 1.10 7.10
N ILE A 251 -18.52 0.15 7.64
CA ILE A 251 -17.38 0.40 8.51
C ILE A 251 -16.22 -0.47 8.08
N LEU A 252 -15.06 0.14 7.83
CA LEU A 252 -13.80 -0.58 7.64
C LEU A 252 -13.05 -0.68 8.96
N ILE A 253 -12.56 -1.87 9.29
CA ILE A 253 -11.64 -2.09 10.43
C ILE A 253 -10.23 -2.31 9.89
N VAL A 254 -9.29 -1.47 10.34
CA VAL A 254 -7.85 -1.61 10.12
C VAL A 254 -7.18 -1.87 11.47
N ASN A 255 -6.74 -3.11 11.72
CA ASN A 255 -6.11 -3.51 12.96
C ASN A 255 -4.60 -3.77 12.81
N SER A 256 -4.00 -3.19 11.78
CA SER A 256 -2.58 -3.36 11.46
C SER A 256 -1.67 -2.86 12.58
N ARG A 257 -0.58 -3.57 12.83
CA ARG A 257 0.46 -3.16 13.80
C ARG A 257 1.38 -2.09 13.24
N VAL A 258 1.53 -2.07 11.92
CA VAL A 258 2.32 -1.08 11.20
C VAL A 258 1.74 -0.85 9.81
N GLU A 259 1.68 0.41 9.41
CA GLU A 259 1.31 0.86 8.08
C GLU A 259 2.19 2.05 7.69
N THR A 260 2.53 2.14 6.41
CA THR A 260 3.29 3.28 5.87
C THR A 260 2.40 4.34 5.26
N PHE A 261 1.34 3.93 4.56
CA PHE A 261 0.35 4.79 3.90
C PHE A 261 -1.07 4.31 4.19
N SER A 262 -1.30 2.99 4.05
CA SER A 262 -2.60 2.33 4.13
C SER A 262 -3.58 2.78 3.04
N MET A 263 -3.40 2.27 1.82
CA MET A 263 -4.28 2.53 0.67
C MET A 263 -5.75 2.29 1.01
N VAL A 264 -6.03 1.20 1.72
CA VAL A 264 -7.38 0.76 2.06
C VAL A 264 -8.17 1.79 2.88
N ILE A 265 -7.49 2.59 3.72
CA ILE A 265 -8.13 3.69 4.47
C ILE A 265 -8.67 4.74 3.49
N GLY A 266 -7.82 5.23 2.59
CA GLY A 266 -8.22 6.23 1.61
C GLY A 266 -9.32 5.73 0.67
N GLU A 267 -9.18 4.51 0.18
CA GLU A 267 -10.17 3.87 -0.71
C GLU A 267 -11.54 3.73 -0.03
N ALA A 268 -11.56 3.34 1.26
CA ALA A 268 -12.80 3.21 2.04
C ALA A 268 -13.45 4.56 2.31
N LEU A 269 -12.68 5.57 2.71
CA LEU A 269 -13.20 6.93 2.97
C LEU A 269 -13.80 7.56 1.72
N GLU A 270 -13.19 7.37 0.55
CA GLU A 270 -13.73 7.85 -0.73
C GLU A 270 -15.03 7.12 -1.14
N ARG A 271 -15.24 5.92 -0.62
CA ARG A 271 -16.45 5.11 -0.84
C ARG A 271 -17.47 5.22 0.28
N GLY A 272 -17.27 6.20 1.17
CA GLY A 272 -18.24 6.58 2.19
C GLY A 272 -18.29 5.66 3.41
N LEU A 273 -17.28 4.82 3.63
CA LEU A 273 -17.19 4.05 4.86
C LEU A 273 -16.66 4.92 6.01
N ILE A 274 -17.08 4.56 7.20
CA ILE A 274 -16.37 4.98 8.41
C ILE A 274 -15.20 4.03 8.64
N VAL A 275 -14.06 4.54 9.07
CA VAL A 275 -12.87 3.74 9.30
C VAL A 275 -12.49 3.76 10.76
N ILE A 276 -12.34 2.57 11.36
CA ILE A 276 -11.72 2.37 12.67
C ILE A 276 -10.31 1.84 12.43
N SER A 277 -9.29 2.59 12.83
CA SER A 277 -7.90 2.23 12.58
C SER A 277 -7.06 2.22 13.87
N THR A 278 -6.06 1.35 13.89
CA THR A 278 -4.96 1.42 14.86
C THR A 278 -4.18 2.74 14.70
N PRO A 279 -3.48 3.20 15.76
CA PRO A 279 -2.73 4.47 15.74
C PRO A 279 -1.39 4.33 15.00
N CYS A 280 -1.39 3.77 13.78
CA CYS A 280 -0.20 3.68 12.95
C CYS A 280 0.24 5.06 12.49
N ILE A 281 1.49 5.43 12.74
CA ILE A 281 2.04 6.76 12.47
C ILE A 281 2.01 7.13 10.97
N GLY A 282 2.16 6.14 10.07
CA GLY A 282 2.08 6.36 8.63
C GLY A 282 0.73 6.96 8.23
N PRO A 283 -0.40 6.23 8.39
CA PRO A 283 -1.74 6.73 8.09
C PRO A 283 -2.09 8.02 8.85
N GLN A 284 -1.72 8.14 10.13
CA GLN A 284 -1.97 9.37 10.89
C GLN A 284 -1.29 10.60 10.27
N SER A 285 -0.15 10.40 9.61
CA SER A 285 0.55 11.50 8.92
C SER A 285 0.01 11.79 7.52
N VAL A 286 -0.75 10.85 6.93
CA VAL A 286 -1.30 10.96 5.56
C VAL A 286 -2.72 11.50 5.57
N TYR A 287 -3.57 10.95 6.43
CA TYR A 287 -4.99 11.26 6.47
C TYR A 287 -5.27 12.27 7.58
N PRO A 288 -5.96 13.38 7.29
CA PRO A 288 -6.31 14.38 8.29
C PRO A 288 -7.31 13.82 9.29
N ALA A 289 -7.51 14.52 10.40
CA ALA A 289 -8.57 14.22 11.35
C ALA A 289 -9.94 14.43 10.71
N LEU A 290 -10.71 13.36 10.58
CA LEU A 290 -12.02 13.33 9.93
C LEU A 290 -13.04 12.66 10.86
N LYS A 291 -14.30 13.08 10.81
CA LYS A 291 -15.37 12.41 11.58
C LYS A 291 -15.58 10.95 11.18
N SER A 292 -15.29 10.61 9.92
CA SER A 292 -15.36 9.26 9.37
C SER A 292 -14.09 8.43 9.54
N LEU A 293 -13.03 8.98 10.18
CA LEU A 293 -11.78 8.27 10.45
C LEU A 293 -11.44 8.36 11.93
N ILE A 294 -11.57 7.22 12.61
CA ILE A 294 -11.30 7.08 14.03
C ILE A 294 -9.97 6.36 14.21
N PHE A 295 -8.94 7.09 14.58
CA PHE A 295 -7.71 6.48 15.05
C PHE A 295 -7.87 6.14 16.53
N ARG A 296 -7.77 4.85 16.86
CA ARG A 296 -7.70 4.40 18.26
C ARG A 296 -6.46 4.98 18.96
N LYS A 297 -6.50 5.08 20.27
CA LYS A 297 -5.35 5.55 21.07
C LYS A 297 -4.32 4.44 21.28
N THR A 298 -4.77 3.20 21.30
CA THR A 298 -3.95 2.02 21.55
C THR A 298 -4.24 0.89 20.56
N PHE A 299 -3.45 -0.18 20.62
CA PHE A 299 -3.67 -1.41 19.86
C PHE A 299 -4.59 -2.41 20.60
N SER A 300 -5.20 -2.03 21.72
CA SER A 300 -5.96 -2.95 22.56
C SER A 300 -7.28 -3.39 21.90
N THR A 301 -7.63 -4.67 22.07
CA THR A 301 -8.91 -5.22 21.65
C THR A 301 -10.08 -4.54 22.36
N LYS A 302 -9.93 -4.17 23.63
CA LYS A 302 -10.96 -3.44 24.40
C LYS A 302 -11.36 -2.12 23.73
N GLU A 303 -10.40 -1.35 23.28
CA GLU A 303 -10.68 -0.08 22.59
C GLU A 303 -11.30 -0.31 21.21
N LEU A 304 -10.93 -1.40 20.52
CA LEU A 304 -11.60 -1.78 19.27
C LEU A 304 -13.06 -2.10 19.51
N ILE A 305 -13.38 -2.90 20.52
CA ILE A 305 -14.77 -3.22 20.91
C ILE A 305 -15.55 -1.94 21.20
N GLN A 306 -15.03 -1.07 22.03
CA GLN A 306 -15.67 0.21 22.35
C GLN A 306 -15.94 1.04 21.09
N SER A 307 -14.95 1.17 20.20
CA SER A 307 -15.12 1.89 18.94
C SER A 307 -16.20 1.26 18.05
N MET A 308 -16.27 -0.07 17.98
CA MET A 308 -17.28 -0.78 17.19
C MET A 308 -18.69 -0.59 17.77
N GLN A 309 -18.84 -0.52 19.09
CA GLN A 309 -20.13 -0.37 19.76
C GLN A 309 -20.65 1.06 19.68
N GLU A 310 -19.80 2.05 19.84
CA GLU A 310 -20.16 3.48 19.88
C GLU A 310 -20.42 4.07 18.49
N ILE A 311 -19.86 3.48 17.42
CA ILE A 311 -19.93 4.03 16.07
C ILE A 311 -21.34 3.94 15.51
N LYS A 312 -21.84 5.05 14.98
CA LYS A 312 -23.11 5.09 14.24
C LYS A 312 -22.79 5.00 12.76
N ALA A 313 -23.46 4.10 12.05
CA ALA A 313 -23.34 4.05 10.60
C ALA A 313 -23.75 5.40 10.00
N GLY A 314 -22.94 5.87 9.07
CA GLY A 314 -23.16 7.14 8.38
C GLY A 314 -22.33 7.15 7.09
N THR A 315 -22.75 7.94 6.13
CA THR A 315 -22.01 8.11 4.89
C THR A 315 -21.44 9.52 4.81
N SER A 316 -20.13 9.63 4.63
CA SER A 316 -19.45 10.89 4.32
C SER A 316 -18.39 10.59 3.29
N THR A 317 -18.59 11.01 2.05
CA THR A 317 -17.58 10.89 1.01
C THR A 317 -16.54 11.99 1.15
N ILE A 318 -15.30 11.63 1.02
CA ILE A 318 -14.15 12.54 1.05
C ILE A 318 -13.38 12.32 -0.25
N ALA A 319 -13.05 13.39 -0.94
CA ALA A 319 -12.17 13.33 -2.10
C ALA A 319 -10.74 13.69 -1.68
N PHE A 320 -9.78 12.87 -2.09
CA PHE A 320 -8.36 13.11 -1.87
C PHE A 320 -7.69 13.46 -3.21
N ASP A 321 -7.90 14.67 -3.71
CA ASP A 321 -7.38 15.09 -5.02
C ASP A 321 -5.86 15.02 -5.09
N GLN A 322 -5.15 15.26 -3.98
CA GLN A 322 -3.70 15.13 -3.89
C GLN A 322 -3.18 13.70 -4.18
N PHE A 323 -4.04 12.68 -4.11
CA PHE A 323 -3.69 11.28 -4.38
C PHE A 323 -4.14 10.82 -5.78
N ARG A 324 -4.57 11.74 -6.64
CA ARG A 324 -4.92 11.43 -8.03
C ARG A 324 -3.68 11.27 -8.90
N GLU A 325 -3.81 10.42 -9.90
CA GLU A 325 -2.72 10.14 -10.84
C GLU A 325 -2.12 11.42 -11.43
N LYS A 326 -2.96 12.38 -11.85
CA LYS A 326 -2.51 13.67 -12.40
C LYS A 326 -1.59 14.41 -11.42
N ASN A 327 -2.03 14.60 -10.18
CA ASN A 327 -1.29 15.38 -9.18
C ASN A 327 0.01 14.67 -8.78
N VAL A 328 -0.05 13.33 -8.62
CA VAL A 328 1.16 12.53 -8.33
C VAL A 328 2.12 12.51 -9.52
N SER A 329 1.62 12.53 -10.77
CA SER A 329 2.47 12.67 -11.97
C SER A 329 3.26 13.98 -11.97
N GLU A 330 2.58 15.09 -11.69
CA GLU A 330 3.20 16.42 -11.60
C GLU A 330 4.27 16.47 -10.48
N GLU A 331 4.00 15.84 -9.34
CA GLU A 331 4.97 15.71 -8.25
C GLU A 331 6.18 14.85 -8.63
N LEU A 332 5.98 13.75 -9.37
CA LEU A 332 7.06 12.91 -9.87
C LEU A 332 7.91 13.66 -10.90
N GLU A 333 7.30 14.39 -11.83
CA GLU A 333 8.01 15.18 -12.84
C GLU A 333 8.92 16.22 -12.18
N THR A 334 8.37 17.04 -11.28
CA THR A 334 9.11 18.03 -10.52
C THR A 334 10.28 17.37 -9.79
N TRP A 335 10.02 16.24 -9.12
CA TRP A 335 11.04 15.51 -8.36
C TRP A 335 12.16 14.93 -9.24
N TYR A 336 11.82 14.44 -10.44
CA TYR A 336 12.86 13.95 -11.38
C TYR A 336 13.74 15.05 -11.92
N LEU A 337 13.23 16.29 -11.99
CA LEU A 337 13.97 17.44 -12.47
C LEU A 337 14.78 18.16 -11.37
N ASP A 338 14.50 17.89 -10.09
CA ASP A 338 15.27 18.42 -8.96
C ASP A 338 16.76 18.06 -9.11
N LYS A 339 17.66 19.09 -9.05
CA LYS A 339 19.10 18.96 -9.23
C LYS A 339 19.84 18.68 -7.92
#